data_6445e7e4c4afeea65cb9dbc1d45a3491
#
_entry.id   6445e7e4c4afeea65cb9dbc1d45a3491
#
_cell.length_a   1.000
_cell.length_b   1.000
_cell.length_c   1.000
_cell.angle_alpha   90.00
_cell.angle_beta   90.00
_cell.angle_gamma   90.00
#
_symmetry.space_group_name_H-M   'P 1'
#
loop_
_entity.id
_entity.type
_entity.pdbx_description
1 polymer ?
#
loop_
_entity_poly.entity_id
_entity_poly.type
_entity_poly.pdbx_seq_one_letter_code
_entity_poly.pdbx_strand_id
1 'polypeptide(L)'
;MQYVEAFNSLGYEVPNPRQDWSAEKDDGVCITLWKSEVQWTPVPPRLDLWTRGTPSSTDWGNLPGHKKRTNHLDRAVSEFDGWVDVIVVNGFPGQGYGAADPWLPAQRANHGWRVQEFDKATGFFSVAAEKLK
;
A
#
# COMPACT_ATOMS: atom_id res chain seq x y z
N MET A 1 16.08 2.06 3.25
CA MET A 1 16.05 0.58 3.28
C MET A 1 15.74 0.07 1.89
N GLN A 2 16.17 -1.11 1.55
CA GLN A 2 15.80 -1.72 0.28
C GLN A 2 14.38 -2.29 0.34
N TYR A 3 13.77 -2.49 -0.83
CA TYR A 3 12.38 -2.90 -0.94
C TYR A 3 12.06 -4.17 -0.15
N VAL A 4 12.83 -5.23 -0.39
CA VAL A 4 12.63 -6.51 0.30
C VAL A 4 12.87 -6.38 1.80
N GLU A 5 13.90 -5.63 2.19
CA GLU A 5 14.20 -5.40 3.60
C GLU A 5 13.05 -4.72 4.34
N ALA A 6 12.38 -3.76 3.68
CA ALA A 6 11.26 -3.05 4.28
C ALA A 6 10.11 -4.01 4.59
N PHE A 7 9.78 -4.91 3.67
CA PHE A 7 8.77 -5.93 3.92
C PHE A 7 9.18 -6.88 5.05
N ASN A 8 10.43 -7.36 5.01
CA ASN A 8 10.93 -8.29 6.02
C ASN A 8 10.93 -7.66 7.42
N SER A 9 11.20 -6.35 7.51
CA SER A 9 11.21 -5.65 8.79
C SER A 9 9.83 -5.62 9.46
N LEU A 10 8.76 -5.74 8.67
CA LEU A 10 7.38 -5.80 9.16
C LEU A 10 6.87 -7.24 9.27
N GLY A 11 7.71 -8.23 9.01
CA GLY A 11 7.35 -9.64 9.13
C GLY A 11 6.73 -10.24 7.87
N TYR A 12 6.84 -9.56 6.73
CA TYR A 12 6.30 -10.05 5.46
C TYR A 12 7.39 -10.61 4.56
N GLU A 13 7.01 -11.58 3.74
CA GLU A 13 7.84 -12.10 2.67
C GLU A 13 7.28 -11.67 1.33
N VAL A 14 8.15 -11.31 0.39
CA VAL A 14 7.78 -10.91 -0.97
C VAL A 14 8.33 -11.96 -1.92
N PRO A 15 7.51 -12.93 -2.37
CA PRO A 15 7.99 -14.01 -3.22
C PRO A 15 8.58 -13.54 -4.54
N ASN A 16 8.03 -12.46 -5.11
CA ASN A 16 8.51 -11.93 -6.38
C ASN A 16 8.66 -10.41 -6.30
N PRO A 17 9.79 -9.89 -5.78
CA PRO A 17 9.95 -8.45 -5.54
C PRO A 17 9.87 -7.59 -6.81
N ARG A 18 10.07 -8.17 -7.99
CA ARG A 18 9.97 -7.43 -9.25
C ARG A 18 8.54 -7.21 -9.71
N GLN A 19 7.59 -8.03 -9.22
CA GLN A 19 6.19 -8.00 -9.62
C GLN A 19 5.24 -7.67 -8.50
N ASP A 20 5.62 -7.97 -7.24
CA ASP A 20 4.70 -7.85 -6.12
C ASP A 20 4.69 -6.43 -5.56
N TRP A 21 3.49 -5.87 -5.41
CA TRP A 21 3.26 -4.53 -4.86
C TRP A 21 2.70 -4.61 -3.43
N SER A 22 2.49 -5.80 -2.95
CA SER A 22 1.90 -6.06 -1.64
C SER A 22 2.29 -7.44 -1.17
N ALA A 23 2.05 -7.71 0.11
CA ALA A 23 2.29 -9.01 0.71
C ALA A 23 1.26 -9.25 1.80
N GLU A 24 1.17 -10.50 2.25
CA GLU A 24 0.28 -10.86 3.35
C GLU A 24 0.97 -11.83 4.29
N LYS A 25 0.45 -11.88 5.50
CA LYS A 25 0.83 -12.85 6.52
C LYS A 25 -0.43 -13.22 7.30
N ASP A 26 -0.32 -14.16 8.26
CA ASP A 26 -1.49 -14.67 8.97
C ASP A 26 -2.34 -13.57 9.61
N ASP A 27 -1.70 -12.55 10.16
CA ASP A 27 -2.36 -11.49 10.92
C ASP A 27 -2.24 -10.11 10.27
N GLY A 28 -1.94 -10.01 8.99
CA GLY A 28 -1.81 -8.71 8.36
C GLY A 28 -1.67 -8.72 6.85
N VAL A 29 -1.83 -7.53 6.30
CA VAL A 29 -1.62 -7.21 4.88
C VAL A 29 -0.71 -5.99 4.81
N CYS A 30 0.24 -6.00 3.89
CA CYS A 30 1.14 -4.88 3.65
C CYS A 30 1.02 -4.41 2.20
N ILE A 31 0.90 -3.10 2.01
CA ILE A 31 0.88 -2.50 0.67
C ILE A 31 1.99 -1.48 0.55
N THR A 32 2.35 -1.16 -0.69
CA THR A 32 3.32 -0.11 -0.97
C THR A 32 2.61 1.14 -1.50
N LEU A 33 3.08 2.30 -1.07
CA LEU A 33 2.60 3.58 -1.56
C LEU A 33 3.79 4.37 -2.10
N TRP A 34 3.64 4.96 -3.30
CA TRP A 34 4.65 5.85 -3.82
C TRP A 34 4.63 7.16 -3.04
N LYS A 35 5.78 7.57 -2.50
CA LYS A 35 5.87 8.80 -1.73
C LYS A 35 5.36 10.02 -2.50
N SER A 36 5.61 10.05 -3.81
CA SER A 36 5.18 11.14 -4.68
C SER A 36 3.67 11.23 -4.86
N GLU A 37 2.94 10.15 -4.58
CA GLU A 37 1.49 10.09 -4.79
C GLU A 37 0.69 10.31 -3.52
N VAL A 38 1.32 10.21 -2.37
CA VAL A 38 0.64 10.43 -1.08
C VAL A 38 0.41 11.92 -0.89
N GLN A 39 -0.80 12.29 -0.49
CA GLN A 39 -1.11 13.65 -0.05
C GLN A 39 -0.70 13.79 1.41
N TRP A 40 0.45 14.43 1.63
CA TRP A 40 1.00 14.59 2.97
C TRP A 40 0.33 15.70 3.77
N THR A 41 -0.28 16.65 3.08
CA THR A 41 -0.98 17.78 3.70
C THR A 41 -2.37 17.93 3.07
N PRO A 42 -3.42 18.27 3.84
CA PRO A 42 -3.41 18.39 5.30
C PRO A 42 -3.23 17.05 5.99
N VAL A 43 -2.88 17.07 7.26
CA VAL A 43 -2.77 15.88 8.10
C VAL A 43 -4.18 15.37 8.43
N PRO A 44 -4.46 14.05 8.41
CA PRO A 44 -3.53 12.93 8.20
C PRO A 44 -3.21 12.69 6.72
N PRO A 45 -2.04 12.12 6.41
CA PRO A 45 -1.71 11.77 5.05
C PRO A 45 -2.67 10.73 4.46
N ARG A 46 -2.87 10.79 3.15
CA ARG A 46 -3.79 9.89 2.46
C ARG A 46 -3.40 9.71 0.99
N LEU A 47 -3.93 8.66 0.40
CA LEU A 47 -3.77 8.40 -1.03
C LEU A 47 -5.11 7.93 -1.59
N ASP A 48 -5.50 8.50 -2.73
CA ASP A 48 -6.75 8.19 -3.40
C ASP A 48 -6.49 7.94 -4.89
N LEU A 49 -6.63 6.70 -5.34
CA LEU A 49 -6.38 6.35 -6.73
C LEU A 49 -7.39 6.96 -7.70
N TRP A 50 -8.62 7.23 -7.27
CA TRP A 50 -9.62 7.81 -8.16
C TRP A 50 -9.32 9.26 -8.54
N THR A 51 -8.62 9.99 -7.67
CA THR A 51 -8.38 11.43 -7.88
C THR A 51 -7.03 11.76 -8.43
N ARG A 52 -6.10 10.83 -8.49
CA ARG A 52 -4.72 11.15 -8.87
C ARG A 52 -4.44 11.05 -10.37
N GLY A 53 -5.46 10.86 -11.20
CA GLY A 53 -5.26 10.81 -12.66
C GLY A 53 -4.39 9.65 -13.12
N THR A 54 -4.54 8.51 -12.52
CA THR A 54 -3.82 7.29 -12.89
C THR A 54 -4.12 6.87 -14.32
N PRO A 55 -3.18 6.17 -14.95
CA PRO A 55 -3.46 5.45 -16.19
C PRO A 55 -4.70 4.58 -16.04
N SER A 56 -5.41 4.36 -17.14
CA SER A 56 -6.61 3.54 -17.10
C SER A 56 -6.32 2.18 -16.46
N SER A 57 -7.30 1.62 -15.78
CA SER A 57 -7.15 0.31 -15.16
C SER A 57 -6.80 -0.78 -16.17
N THR A 58 -7.02 -0.56 -17.47
CA THR A 58 -6.65 -1.48 -18.52
C THR A 58 -5.14 -1.61 -18.70
N ASP A 59 -4.37 -0.56 -18.33
CA ASP A 59 -2.92 -0.58 -18.48
C ASP A 59 -2.22 -1.44 -17.42
N TRP A 60 -2.83 -1.57 -16.26
CA TRP A 60 -2.24 -2.27 -15.11
C TRP A 60 -3.10 -3.40 -14.55
N GLY A 61 -4.36 -3.48 -15.01
CA GLY A 61 -5.30 -4.49 -14.52
C GLY A 61 -4.85 -5.93 -14.77
N ASN A 62 -3.98 -6.15 -15.75
CA ASN A 62 -3.44 -7.47 -16.07
C ASN A 62 -2.08 -7.74 -15.42
N LEU A 63 -1.49 -6.78 -14.74
CA LEU A 63 -0.20 -6.97 -14.08
C LEU A 63 -0.36 -7.86 -12.85
N PRO A 64 0.56 -8.81 -12.62
CA PRO A 64 0.47 -9.70 -11.46
C PRO A 64 0.43 -8.94 -10.13
N GLY A 65 1.20 -7.86 -10.01
CA GLY A 65 1.21 -7.04 -8.80
C GLY A 65 -0.14 -6.38 -8.50
N HIS A 66 -0.84 -5.93 -9.55
CA HIS A 66 -2.18 -5.36 -9.40
C HIS A 66 -3.18 -6.40 -8.88
N LYS A 67 -3.18 -7.58 -9.48
CA LYS A 67 -4.09 -8.67 -9.07
C LYS A 67 -3.83 -9.11 -7.65
N LYS A 68 -2.58 -9.28 -7.28
CA LYS A 68 -2.21 -9.66 -5.91
C LYS A 68 -2.61 -8.59 -4.91
N ARG A 69 -2.34 -7.31 -5.23
CA ARG A 69 -2.72 -6.21 -4.34
C ARG A 69 -4.24 -6.14 -4.15
N THR A 70 -5.00 -6.34 -5.22
CA THR A 70 -6.46 -6.35 -5.14
C THR A 70 -6.94 -7.44 -4.19
N ASN A 71 -6.38 -8.66 -4.29
CA ASN A 71 -6.74 -9.76 -3.39
C ASN A 71 -6.31 -9.47 -1.94
N HIS A 72 -5.15 -8.89 -1.74
CA HIS A 72 -4.68 -8.52 -0.40
C HIS A 72 -5.55 -7.43 0.22
N LEU A 73 -5.96 -6.43 -0.56
CA LEU A 73 -6.86 -5.38 -0.08
C LEU A 73 -8.25 -5.92 0.27
N ASP A 74 -8.76 -6.86 -0.54
CA ASP A 74 -10.01 -7.53 -0.23
C ASP A 74 -9.95 -8.23 1.12
N ARG A 75 -8.85 -8.93 1.38
CA ARG A 75 -8.62 -9.58 2.67
C ARG A 75 -8.53 -8.56 3.80
N ALA A 76 -7.81 -7.46 3.59
CA ALA A 76 -7.68 -6.42 4.61
C ALA A 76 -9.04 -5.85 5.01
N VAL A 77 -9.89 -5.58 4.04
CA VAL A 77 -11.23 -5.05 4.29
C VAL A 77 -12.11 -6.07 5.00
N SER A 78 -12.06 -7.33 4.59
CA SER A 78 -12.94 -8.37 5.13
C SER A 78 -12.48 -8.94 6.47
N GLU A 79 -11.18 -9.03 6.70
CA GLU A 79 -10.62 -9.68 7.90
C GLU A 79 -9.98 -8.71 8.90
N PHE A 80 -9.49 -7.55 8.45
CA PHE A 80 -8.72 -6.63 9.28
C PHE A 80 -9.35 -5.25 9.40
N ASP A 81 -10.64 -5.13 9.09
CA ASP A 81 -11.38 -3.86 9.18
C ASP A 81 -10.70 -2.73 8.38
N GLY A 82 -10.04 -3.08 7.30
CA GLY A 82 -9.34 -2.14 6.43
C GLY A 82 -7.92 -1.78 6.86
N TRP A 83 -7.46 -2.21 8.02
CA TRP A 83 -6.11 -1.88 8.50
C TRP A 83 -5.05 -2.61 7.67
N VAL A 84 -4.04 -1.86 7.25
CA VAL A 84 -2.91 -2.38 6.49
C VAL A 84 -1.61 -1.81 7.01
N ASP A 85 -0.55 -2.59 6.87
CA ASP A 85 0.81 -2.07 7.01
C ASP A 85 1.21 -1.42 5.69
N VAL A 86 2.04 -0.39 5.76
CA VAL A 86 2.42 0.39 4.59
C VAL A 86 3.93 0.53 4.52
N ILE A 87 4.44 0.42 3.31
CA ILE A 87 5.82 0.78 2.98
C ILE A 87 5.74 1.96 2.01
N VAL A 88 6.40 3.06 2.35
CA VAL A 88 6.49 4.25 1.52
C VAL A 88 7.73 4.14 0.64
N VAL A 89 7.54 4.18 -0.67
CA VAL A 89 8.61 3.94 -1.64
C VAL A 89 8.96 5.24 -2.36
N ASN A 90 10.25 5.57 -2.38
CA ASN A 90 10.77 6.68 -3.16
C ASN A 90 10.81 6.30 -4.63
N GLY A 91 10.44 7.23 -5.50
CA GLY A 91 10.42 7.02 -6.94
C GLY A 91 9.07 7.39 -7.52
N PHE A 92 8.88 7.04 -8.77
CA PHE A 92 7.65 7.33 -9.50
C PHE A 92 7.12 6.06 -10.14
N PRO A 93 5.79 5.90 -10.23
CA PRO A 93 5.20 4.76 -10.92
C PRO A 93 5.77 4.59 -12.34
N GLY A 94 6.17 3.36 -12.67
CA GLY A 94 6.71 3.04 -13.98
C GLY A 94 8.19 3.34 -14.18
N GLN A 95 8.85 3.94 -13.20
CA GLN A 95 10.26 4.32 -13.33
C GLN A 95 11.20 3.60 -12.35
N GLY A 96 10.73 2.51 -11.77
CA GLY A 96 11.50 1.83 -10.75
C GLY A 96 11.48 2.57 -9.42
N TYR A 97 11.94 1.92 -8.39
CA TYR A 97 11.89 2.45 -7.04
C TYR A 97 13.28 2.57 -6.42
N GLY A 98 13.42 3.58 -5.55
CA GLY A 98 14.61 3.77 -4.73
C GLY A 98 14.42 3.17 -3.35
N ALA A 99 14.79 3.93 -2.30
CA ALA A 99 14.65 3.49 -0.93
C ALA A 99 13.18 3.24 -0.57
N ALA A 100 12.95 2.28 0.29
CA ALA A 100 11.62 1.94 0.81
C ALA A 100 11.66 2.00 2.33
N ASP A 101 10.71 2.72 2.92
CA ASP A 101 10.64 2.92 4.36
C ASP A 101 9.37 2.33 4.93
N PRO A 102 9.48 1.40 5.90
CA PRO A 102 8.29 0.88 6.55
C PRO A 102 7.66 1.97 7.41
N TRP A 103 6.33 2.03 7.39
CA TRP A 103 5.59 2.93 8.25
C TRP A 103 5.45 2.28 9.62
N LEU A 104 6.09 2.86 10.63
CA LEU A 104 6.06 2.35 12.00
C LEU A 104 5.16 3.26 12.84
N PRO A 105 3.97 2.79 13.26
CA PRO A 105 3.03 3.64 14.01
C PRO A 105 3.64 4.30 15.25
N ALA A 106 4.50 3.59 15.97
CA ALA A 106 5.16 4.14 17.16
C ALA A 106 5.98 5.40 16.86
N GLN A 107 6.53 5.49 15.65
CA GLN A 107 7.31 6.64 15.19
C GLN A 107 6.44 7.71 14.52
N ARG A 108 5.16 7.43 14.33
CA ARG A 108 4.23 8.28 13.59
C ARG A 108 3.01 8.62 14.45
N ALA A 109 3.23 8.90 15.71
CA ALA A 109 2.19 9.29 16.68
C ALA A 109 1.04 8.28 16.75
N ASN A 110 1.36 6.97 16.63
CA ASN A 110 0.41 5.87 16.65
C ASN A 110 -0.67 5.96 15.54
N HIS A 111 -0.30 6.51 14.38
CA HIS A 111 -1.15 6.46 13.20
C HIS A 111 -0.76 5.29 12.32
N GLY A 112 -1.71 4.42 12.03
CA GLY A 112 -1.60 3.37 11.04
C GLY A 112 -2.39 3.74 9.79
N TRP A 113 -2.35 2.91 8.76
CA TRP A 113 -3.09 3.15 7.52
C TRP A 113 -4.32 2.27 7.46
N ARG A 114 -5.43 2.84 7.03
CA ARG A 114 -6.68 2.11 6.90
C ARG A 114 -7.33 2.40 5.57
N VAL A 115 -7.78 1.34 4.89
CA VAL A 115 -8.51 1.46 3.62
C VAL A 115 -9.85 2.13 3.89
N GLN A 116 -10.13 3.21 3.16
CA GLN A 116 -11.36 3.99 3.27
C GLN A 116 -12.39 3.54 2.25
N GLU A 117 -11.94 3.34 1.02
CA GLU A 117 -12.78 2.87 -0.08
C GLU A 117 -12.00 1.85 -0.89
N PHE A 118 -12.71 0.86 -1.44
CA PHE A 118 -12.09 -0.18 -2.24
C PHE A 118 -13.09 -0.73 -3.25
N ASP A 119 -12.64 -0.78 -4.52
CA ASP A 119 -13.41 -1.39 -5.60
C ASP A 119 -12.65 -2.62 -6.09
N LYS A 120 -13.16 -3.80 -5.76
CA LYS A 120 -12.53 -5.06 -6.14
C LYS A 120 -12.50 -5.27 -7.65
N ALA A 121 -13.49 -4.74 -8.37
CA ALA A 121 -13.57 -4.91 -9.82
C ALA A 121 -12.45 -4.19 -10.56
N THR A 122 -12.04 -3.02 -10.08
CA THR A 122 -10.99 -2.21 -10.69
C THR A 122 -9.66 -2.30 -9.96
N GLY A 123 -9.69 -2.68 -8.67
CA GLY A 123 -8.52 -2.61 -7.80
C GLY A 123 -8.24 -1.20 -7.29
N PHE A 124 -9.11 -0.25 -7.55
CA PHE A 124 -8.95 1.11 -7.04
C PHE A 124 -9.23 1.13 -5.54
N PHE A 125 -8.49 1.96 -4.82
CA PHE A 125 -8.66 2.10 -3.38
C PHE A 125 -8.25 3.50 -2.93
N SER A 126 -8.76 3.87 -1.76
CA SER A 126 -8.24 5.01 -1.02
C SER A 126 -7.84 4.53 0.36
N VAL A 127 -6.80 5.13 0.90
CA VAL A 127 -6.23 4.78 2.18
C VAL A 127 -5.79 6.05 2.90
N ALA A 128 -6.00 6.11 4.20
CA ALA A 128 -5.60 7.26 5.00
C ALA A 128 -4.95 6.79 6.30
N ALA A 129 -4.04 7.60 6.81
CA ALA A 129 -3.47 7.35 8.12
C ALA A 129 -4.50 7.74 9.18
N GLU A 130 -4.77 6.83 10.10
CA GLU A 130 -5.70 7.05 11.21
C GLU A 130 -5.02 6.67 12.52
N LYS A 131 -5.44 7.33 13.58
CA LYS A 131 -4.91 7.02 14.91
C LYS A 131 -5.36 5.64 15.34
N LEU A 132 -4.43 4.83 15.80
CA LEU A 132 -4.71 3.50 16.35
C LEU A 132 -5.40 3.65 17.69
N LYS A 133 -6.32 2.76 17.93
CA LYS A 133 -7.03 2.73 19.23
C LYS A 133 -6.14 2.19 20.32
#